data_e7a8b16d33224aa99a488d67ca9ff35b
#
_entry.id   e7a8b16d33224aa99a488d67ca9ff35b
#
_cell.length_a   1.000
_cell.length_b   1.000
_cell.length_c   1.000
_cell.angle_alpha   90.00
_cell.angle_beta   90.00
_cell.angle_gamma   90.00
#
_symmetry.space_group_name_H-M   'P 1'
#
loop_
_entity.id
_entity.type
_entity.pdbx_description
1 polymer ?
#
loop_
_entity_poly.entity_id
_entity_poly.type
_entity_poly.pdbx_seq_one_letter_code
_entity_poly.pdbx_strand_id
1 'polypeptide(L)'
;MAALWIGACRVEGRVSLPPSVDAGPDLRTSPRAPAALTFRVSNWRDTAPAWPYAISWGDGATDHGTITDRAAPAHATHAYAAPGRYVVRVTVTAHTGATVFDTLTAFVEPPAMPQVFVGAGDIASCWRAHAVATAQLLDSIPGTVFALGDNAYPNGTEVNYTECYQPTWGRFKKRTHPVPGNHDYDTPAAPGYFGYFGVAAGERGVGYYSYDLGAWHIIALNSNLDMSPGSPQERWLRADLTAHPKVCTLAYWHHARFSSGTTHGSEPQTQPLWQALYEAGADVVLSGHEHNYERFALQTPDGRADPARGIREFVVGTGGGGAYRFGPPIANSETRGTDYGVLKLTLTPQSYRWQFIPVPEEMGGTFTDSGSGACH
;
A
#
# COMPACT_ATOMS: atom_id res chain seq x y z
N MET A 1 41.89 -77.39 23.39
CA MET A 1 40.66 -76.60 23.28
C MET A 1 40.94 -75.40 22.32
N ALA A 2 40.49 -75.53 21.10
CA ALA A 2 40.71 -74.52 20.09
C ALA A 2 39.42 -73.64 20.02
N ALA A 3 39.59 -72.34 20.27
CA ALA A 3 38.52 -71.39 20.15
C ALA A 3 38.44 -70.85 18.69
N LEU A 4 37.33 -71.21 18.03
CA LEU A 4 36.99 -70.61 16.70
C LEU A 4 36.55 -69.17 16.86
N TRP A 5 37.25 -68.25 16.22
CA TRP A 5 36.80 -66.91 16.00
C TRP A 5 35.97 -66.86 14.72
N ILE A 6 34.65 -66.62 14.83
CA ILE A 6 33.75 -66.33 13.71
C ILE A 6 33.77 -64.82 13.50
N GLY A 7 34.51 -64.35 12.50
CA GLY A 7 34.49 -62.95 12.05
C GLY A 7 33.16 -62.65 11.38
N ALA A 8 32.29 -61.85 12.03
CA ALA A 8 31.11 -61.28 11.41
C ALA A 8 31.49 -60.21 10.41
N CYS A 9 31.38 -60.52 9.12
CA CYS A 9 31.48 -59.53 8.05
C CYS A 9 30.24 -58.63 8.10
N ARG A 10 30.35 -57.43 8.67
CA ARG A 10 29.33 -56.39 8.51
C ARG A 10 29.43 -55.85 7.10
N VAL A 11 28.54 -56.28 6.23
CA VAL A 11 28.26 -55.58 4.97
C VAL A 11 27.41 -54.36 5.32
N GLU A 12 28.06 -53.19 5.48
CA GLU A 12 27.37 -51.94 5.49
C GLU A 12 26.86 -51.67 4.07
N GLY A 13 25.64 -52.13 3.80
CA GLY A 13 24.92 -51.79 2.59
C GLY A 13 24.61 -50.26 2.63
N ARG A 14 25.46 -49.45 1.97
CA ARG A 14 25.05 -48.06 1.69
C ARG A 14 23.76 -48.09 0.89
N VAL A 15 22.65 -47.73 1.54
CA VAL A 15 21.38 -47.48 0.85
C VAL A 15 21.61 -46.35 -0.14
N SER A 16 21.64 -46.70 -1.40
CA SER A 16 21.79 -45.73 -2.48
C SER A 16 20.44 -45.09 -2.73
N LEU A 17 20.31 -43.82 -2.40
CA LEU A 17 19.13 -43.04 -2.74
C LEU A 17 18.94 -42.98 -4.26
N PRO A 18 17.72 -43.07 -4.78
CA PRO A 18 17.43 -42.87 -6.21
C PRO A 18 17.78 -41.44 -6.65
N PRO A 19 18.04 -41.23 -7.94
CA PRO A 19 18.17 -39.91 -8.49
C PRO A 19 16.88 -39.11 -8.29
N SER A 20 17.01 -37.83 -8.03
CA SER A 20 15.86 -36.92 -7.83
C SER A 20 16.11 -35.55 -8.43
N VAL A 21 15.03 -34.94 -8.88
CA VAL A 21 14.94 -33.52 -9.23
C VAL A 21 14.16 -32.81 -8.14
N ASP A 22 14.58 -31.64 -7.75
CA ASP A 22 13.85 -30.70 -6.89
C ASP A 22 13.56 -29.45 -7.74
N ALA A 23 12.32 -29.24 -8.12
CA ALA A 23 11.86 -28.11 -8.91
C ALA A 23 11.78 -26.79 -8.11
N GLY A 24 12.00 -26.85 -6.79
CA GLY A 24 11.92 -25.69 -5.92
C GLY A 24 10.48 -25.33 -5.51
N PRO A 25 10.31 -24.16 -4.85
CA PRO A 25 9.01 -23.72 -4.37
C PRO A 25 8.07 -23.27 -5.51
N ASP A 26 6.77 -23.22 -5.20
CA ASP A 26 5.77 -22.63 -6.09
C ASP A 26 6.13 -21.19 -6.49
N LEU A 27 5.84 -20.84 -7.75
CA LEU A 27 6.13 -19.55 -8.32
C LEU A 27 4.91 -18.62 -8.19
N ARG A 28 5.16 -17.33 -7.96
CA ARG A 28 4.13 -16.28 -8.04
C ARG A 28 4.60 -15.20 -9.00
N THR A 29 3.74 -14.81 -9.93
CA THR A 29 4.05 -13.80 -10.95
C THR A 29 2.76 -13.15 -11.46
N SER A 30 2.89 -12.16 -12.33
CA SER A 30 1.80 -11.53 -13.07
C SER A 30 1.92 -11.84 -14.55
N PRO A 31 0.84 -11.67 -15.35
CA PRO A 31 0.92 -11.84 -16.80
C PRO A 31 2.03 -11.00 -17.44
N ARG A 32 2.82 -11.62 -18.31
CA ARG A 32 3.96 -11.02 -19.01
C ARG A 32 5.17 -10.65 -18.14
N ALA A 33 5.09 -10.84 -16.83
CA ALA A 33 6.26 -10.72 -15.97
C ALA A 33 7.06 -12.04 -15.94
N PRO A 34 8.40 -11.99 -15.87
CA PRO A 34 9.21 -13.20 -15.83
C PRO A 34 9.01 -13.96 -14.50
N ALA A 35 8.65 -15.24 -14.63
CA ALA A 35 8.69 -16.20 -13.52
C ALA A 35 10.06 -16.88 -13.55
N ALA A 36 10.86 -16.72 -12.50
CA ALA A 36 12.19 -17.32 -12.39
C ALA A 36 12.12 -18.66 -11.68
N LEU A 37 12.52 -19.71 -12.36
CA LEU A 37 12.61 -21.09 -11.86
C LEU A 37 14.06 -21.39 -11.50
N THR A 38 14.25 -22.02 -10.34
CA THR A 38 15.53 -22.57 -9.91
C THR A 38 15.33 -24.00 -9.47
N PHE A 39 16.01 -24.96 -10.10
CA PHE A 39 15.88 -26.37 -9.77
C PHE A 39 17.24 -27.05 -9.57
N ARG A 40 17.24 -28.18 -8.86
CA ARG A 40 18.45 -28.96 -8.54
C ARG A 40 18.26 -30.42 -8.85
N VAL A 41 19.37 -31.10 -9.15
CA VAL A 41 19.44 -32.54 -9.32
C VAL A 41 20.33 -33.13 -8.25
N SER A 42 19.88 -34.21 -7.60
CA SER A 42 20.64 -34.88 -6.57
C SER A 42 20.66 -36.40 -6.75
N ASN A 43 21.63 -37.07 -6.09
CA ASN A 43 21.80 -38.52 -6.09
C ASN A 43 21.97 -39.19 -7.47
N TRP A 44 22.26 -38.42 -8.50
CA TRP A 44 22.41 -38.91 -9.86
C TRP A 44 23.79 -39.53 -10.05
N ARG A 45 23.83 -40.85 -10.33
CA ARG A 45 25.07 -41.63 -10.48
C ARG A 45 25.57 -41.75 -11.93
N ASP A 46 24.82 -41.19 -12.86
CA ASP A 46 25.24 -41.12 -14.27
C ASP A 46 26.55 -40.30 -14.39
N THR A 47 27.53 -40.84 -15.08
CA THR A 47 28.83 -40.24 -15.28
C THR A 47 28.93 -39.37 -16.52
N ALA A 48 27.82 -39.18 -17.23
CA ALA A 48 27.77 -38.31 -18.41
C ALA A 48 28.23 -36.89 -18.08
N PRO A 49 28.93 -36.20 -18.98
CA PRO A 49 29.43 -34.85 -18.76
C PRO A 49 28.30 -33.79 -18.73
N ALA A 50 27.11 -34.15 -19.23
CA ALA A 50 25.98 -33.26 -19.33
C ALA A 50 24.65 -34.03 -19.33
N TRP A 51 23.60 -33.44 -18.75
CA TRP A 51 22.25 -34.01 -18.70
C TRP A 51 21.22 -33.08 -19.35
N PRO A 52 20.54 -33.54 -20.41
CA PRO A 52 19.44 -32.80 -20.99
C PRO A 52 18.29 -32.65 -20.00
N TYR A 53 17.67 -31.48 -20.00
CA TYR A 53 16.42 -31.25 -19.31
C TYR A 53 15.37 -30.62 -20.21
N ALA A 54 14.10 -30.81 -19.84
CA ALA A 54 12.95 -30.15 -20.43
C ALA A 54 12.10 -29.54 -19.32
N ILE A 55 11.59 -28.35 -19.51
CA ILE A 55 10.66 -27.67 -18.63
C ILE A 55 9.38 -27.43 -19.41
N SER A 56 8.30 -28.13 -19.00
CA SER A 56 6.96 -27.79 -19.48
C SER A 56 6.35 -26.79 -18.54
N TRP A 57 5.97 -25.60 -19.03
CA TRP A 57 5.46 -24.50 -18.22
C TRP A 57 3.96 -24.59 -17.91
N GLY A 58 3.25 -25.59 -18.51
CA GLY A 58 1.83 -25.82 -18.24
C GLY A 58 0.87 -24.95 -19.06
N ASP A 59 1.37 -24.00 -19.82
CA ASP A 59 0.60 -23.17 -20.76
C ASP A 59 0.81 -23.58 -22.25
N GLY A 60 1.49 -24.72 -22.48
CA GLY A 60 1.85 -25.22 -23.79
C GLY A 60 3.29 -24.90 -24.18
N ALA A 61 3.96 -23.99 -23.50
CA ALA A 61 5.37 -23.69 -23.72
C ALA A 61 6.28 -24.77 -23.11
N THR A 62 7.42 -25.02 -23.78
CA THR A 62 8.43 -25.95 -23.29
C THR A 62 9.83 -25.40 -23.59
N ASP A 63 10.67 -25.36 -22.57
CA ASP A 63 12.09 -25.04 -22.69
C ASP A 63 12.95 -26.28 -22.57
N HIS A 64 14.10 -26.24 -23.23
CA HIS A 64 15.09 -27.31 -23.21
C HIS A 64 16.46 -26.74 -22.85
N GLY A 65 17.25 -27.51 -22.13
CA GLY A 65 18.60 -27.13 -21.78
C GLY A 65 19.45 -28.31 -21.35
N THR A 66 20.64 -28.03 -20.82
CA THR A 66 21.60 -29.06 -20.41
C THR A 66 22.27 -28.63 -19.09
N ILE A 67 22.32 -29.54 -18.13
CA ILE A 67 23.03 -29.37 -16.87
C ILE A 67 24.46 -29.91 -17.08
N THR A 68 25.46 -29.06 -16.91
CA THR A 68 26.89 -29.41 -16.99
C THR A 68 27.59 -29.36 -15.63
N ASP A 69 27.03 -28.61 -14.68
CA ASP A 69 27.54 -28.54 -13.30
C ASP A 69 26.48 -29.14 -12.34
N ARG A 70 26.87 -30.21 -11.65
CA ARG A 70 26.01 -30.93 -10.67
C ARG A 70 25.88 -30.20 -9.34
N ALA A 71 26.86 -29.34 -9.00
CA ALA A 71 26.87 -28.64 -7.75
C ALA A 71 26.05 -27.36 -7.78
N ALA A 72 25.91 -26.77 -8.96
CA ALA A 72 25.15 -25.54 -9.18
C ALA A 72 23.64 -25.82 -9.45
N PRO A 73 22.74 -24.93 -9.03
CA PRO A 73 21.35 -24.97 -9.48
C PRO A 73 21.25 -24.58 -10.96
N ALA A 74 20.29 -25.14 -11.65
CA ALA A 74 19.89 -24.68 -12.99
C ALA A 74 18.78 -23.64 -12.89
N HIS A 75 18.79 -22.69 -13.82
CA HIS A 75 17.86 -21.57 -13.86
C HIS A 75 17.14 -21.49 -15.20
N ALA A 76 15.86 -21.13 -15.17
CA ALA A 76 15.06 -20.82 -16.35
C ALA A 76 14.08 -19.69 -16.03
N THR A 77 13.59 -19.01 -17.06
CA THR A 77 12.59 -17.95 -16.91
C THR A 77 11.50 -18.12 -17.95
N HIS A 78 10.24 -17.86 -17.55
CA HIS A 78 9.11 -17.90 -18.46
C HIS A 78 8.13 -16.77 -18.14
N ALA A 79 7.42 -16.26 -19.16
CA ALA A 79 6.42 -15.21 -19.02
C ALA A 79 5.06 -15.74 -19.51
N TYR A 80 4.14 -15.93 -18.59
CA TYR A 80 2.78 -16.37 -18.91
C TYR A 80 1.95 -15.27 -19.56
N ALA A 81 1.19 -15.61 -20.59
CA ALA A 81 0.36 -14.61 -21.31
C ALA A 81 -0.92 -14.23 -20.52
N ALA A 82 -1.48 -15.12 -19.72
CA ALA A 82 -2.75 -14.96 -19.04
C ALA A 82 -2.67 -15.35 -17.53
N PRO A 83 -3.53 -14.79 -16.69
CA PRO A 83 -3.69 -15.25 -15.32
C PRO A 83 -4.13 -16.72 -15.26
N GLY A 84 -3.69 -17.43 -14.22
CA GLY A 84 -4.05 -18.84 -14.06
C GLY A 84 -3.16 -19.59 -13.09
N ARG A 85 -3.45 -20.88 -12.94
CA ARG A 85 -2.60 -21.83 -12.22
C ARG A 85 -2.01 -22.79 -13.25
N TYR A 86 -0.70 -22.84 -13.32
CA TYR A 86 0.02 -23.64 -14.29
C TYR A 86 0.88 -24.67 -13.56
N VAL A 87 0.81 -25.94 -13.96
CA VAL A 87 1.67 -26.98 -13.41
C VAL A 87 2.97 -26.99 -14.22
N VAL A 88 4.04 -26.54 -13.59
CA VAL A 88 5.39 -26.56 -14.19
C VAL A 88 6.00 -27.91 -13.88
N ARG A 89 6.55 -28.57 -14.90
CA ARG A 89 7.22 -29.88 -14.77
C ARG A 89 8.65 -29.77 -15.28
N VAL A 90 9.60 -30.07 -14.43
CA VAL A 90 11.02 -30.19 -14.76
C VAL A 90 11.34 -31.67 -14.94
N THR A 91 11.83 -32.05 -16.11
CA THR A 91 12.23 -33.44 -16.42
C THR A 91 13.71 -33.44 -16.77
N VAL A 92 14.51 -34.29 -16.16
CA VAL A 92 15.92 -34.50 -16.47
C VAL A 92 16.13 -35.92 -17.01
N THR A 93 16.92 -36.07 -18.07
CA THR A 93 17.14 -37.33 -18.78
C THR A 93 18.60 -37.76 -18.63
N ALA A 94 18.80 -39.01 -18.20
CA ALA A 94 20.11 -39.65 -18.21
C ALA A 94 20.55 -40.05 -19.64
N HIS A 95 21.84 -40.30 -19.85
CA HIS A 95 22.31 -40.81 -21.14
C HIS A 95 21.77 -42.21 -21.45
N THR A 96 21.31 -42.95 -20.44
CA THR A 96 20.63 -44.26 -20.59
C THR A 96 19.18 -44.15 -21.08
N GLY A 97 18.66 -42.94 -21.20
CA GLY A 97 17.26 -42.66 -21.48
C GLY A 97 16.33 -42.66 -20.27
N ALA A 98 16.83 -42.99 -19.08
CA ALA A 98 16.03 -42.88 -17.85
C ALA A 98 15.71 -41.44 -17.51
N THR A 99 14.48 -41.16 -17.08
CA THR A 99 14.01 -39.82 -16.72
C THR A 99 13.57 -39.71 -15.28
N VAL A 100 13.84 -38.58 -14.66
CA VAL A 100 13.26 -38.18 -13.38
C VAL A 100 12.63 -36.82 -13.54
N PHE A 101 11.60 -36.53 -12.76
CA PHE A 101 10.90 -35.25 -12.83
C PHE A 101 10.40 -34.82 -11.46
N ASP A 102 10.15 -33.53 -11.35
CA ASP A 102 9.40 -32.91 -10.26
C ASP A 102 8.49 -31.81 -10.83
N THR A 103 7.53 -31.39 -10.01
CA THR A 103 6.53 -30.39 -10.39
C THR A 103 6.34 -29.36 -9.30
N LEU A 104 6.08 -28.12 -9.71
CA LEU A 104 5.61 -27.03 -8.86
C LEU A 104 4.42 -26.34 -9.52
N THR A 105 3.74 -25.47 -8.79
CA THR A 105 2.66 -24.64 -9.35
C THR A 105 3.14 -23.22 -9.57
N ALA A 106 2.92 -22.68 -10.77
CA ALA A 106 3.02 -21.26 -11.04
C ALA A 106 1.64 -20.61 -10.89
N PHE A 107 1.51 -19.69 -9.93
CA PHE A 107 0.34 -18.85 -9.73
C PHE A 107 0.56 -17.54 -10.47
N VAL A 108 -0.16 -17.35 -11.57
CA VAL A 108 -0.14 -16.11 -12.36
C VAL A 108 -1.37 -15.31 -11.96
N GLU A 109 -1.15 -14.31 -11.11
CA GLU A 109 -2.24 -13.49 -10.59
C GLU A 109 -2.63 -12.42 -11.62
N PRO A 110 -3.94 -12.11 -11.80
CA PRO A 110 -4.32 -10.98 -12.65
C PRO A 110 -3.68 -9.70 -12.12
N PRO A 111 -3.32 -8.75 -13.00
CA PRO A 111 -2.84 -7.47 -12.54
C PRO A 111 -3.88 -6.85 -11.60
N ALA A 112 -3.43 -6.36 -10.46
CA ALA A 112 -4.32 -5.68 -9.52
C ALA A 112 -5.00 -4.51 -10.23
N MET A 113 -6.33 -4.47 -10.19
CA MET A 113 -7.10 -3.38 -10.80
C MET A 113 -6.76 -2.07 -10.08
N PRO A 114 -6.60 -0.97 -10.84
CA PRO A 114 -6.43 0.34 -10.22
C PRO A 114 -7.57 0.62 -9.22
N GLN A 115 -7.22 1.14 -8.05
CA GLN A 115 -8.18 1.54 -7.03
C GLN A 115 -8.37 3.05 -7.04
N VAL A 116 -9.59 3.51 -6.84
CA VAL A 116 -9.88 4.93 -6.65
C VAL A 116 -10.00 5.22 -5.16
N PHE A 117 -9.22 6.18 -4.70
CA PHE A 117 -9.21 6.71 -3.34
C PHE A 117 -9.46 8.22 -3.43
N VAL A 118 -10.57 8.72 -2.89
CA VAL A 118 -11.05 10.10 -3.14
C VAL A 118 -11.60 10.71 -1.87
N GLY A 119 -11.34 12.01 -1.66
CA GLY A 119 -11.90 12.70 -0.48
C GLY A 119 -11.28 14.06 -0.23
N ALA A 120 -11.55 14.57 0.95
CA ALA A 120 -11.01 15.81 1.51
C ALA A 120 -11.14 15.78 3.04
N GLY A 121 -10.61 16.77 3.74
CA GLY A 121 -10.88 17.10 5.13
C GLY A 121 -11.70 18.37 5.27
N ASP A 122 -11.97 18.78 6.51
CA ASP A 122 -12.58 20.08 6.84
C ASP A 122 -13.94 20.24 6.16
N ILE A 123 -14.90 19.34 6.51
CA ILE A 123 -15.99 18.99 5.62
C ILE A 123 -17.29 19.76 5.95
N ALA A 124 -18.04 19.29 6.91
CA ALA A 124 -19.45 19.64 7.02
C ALA A 124 -19.72 20.72 8.08
N SER A 125 -20.17 21.87 7.59
CA SER A 125 -20.70 22.93 8.44
C SER A 125 -22.19 23.18 8.07
N CYS A 126 -23.06 23.18 9.06
CA CYS A 126 -24.49 23.46 8.84
C CYS A 126 -24.77 24.86 8.27
N TRP A 127 -23.81 25.76 8.38
CA TRP A 127 -23.96 27.15 7.89
C TRP A 127 -23.31 27.39 6.51
N ARG A 128 -22.76 26.35 5.88
CA ARG A 128 -22.04 26.46 4.59
C ARG A 128 -22.51 25.41 3.60
N ALA A 129 -22.84 25.84 2.40
CA ALA A 129 -23.34 24.94 1.36
C ALA A 129 -22.25 24.13 0.65
N HIS A 130 -20.95 24.42 0.88
CA HIS A 130 -19.87 23.84 0.09
C HIS A 130 -19.71 22.33 0.33
N ALA A 131 -20.02 21.82 1.52
CA ALA A 131 -20.02 20.38 1.79
C ALA A 131 -21.06 19.63 0.93
N VAL A 132 -22.16 20.28 0.53
CA VAL A 132 -23.11 19.71 -0.42
C VAL A 132 -22.48 19.59 -1.80
N ALA A 133 -21.79 20.63 -2.25
CA ALA A 133 -21.15 20.65 -3.57
C ALA A 133 -20.00 19.61 -3.67
N THR A 134 -19.14 19.53 -2.66
CA THR A 134 -18.08 18.52 -2.66
C THR A 134 -18.64 17.09 -2.55
N ALA A 135 -19.73 16.89 -1.83
CA ALA A 135 -20.42 15.62 -1.79
C ALA A 135 -21.03 15.26 -3.18
N GLN A 136 -21.53 16.23 -3.95
CA GLN A 136 -22.02 15.99 -5.32
C GLN A 136 -20.90 15.52 -6.27
N LEU A 137 -19.66 15.99 -6.08
CA LEU A 137 -18.51 15.43 -6.83
C LEU A 137 -18.34 13.93 -6.55
N LEU A 138 -18.47 13.51 -5.29
CA LEU A 138 -18.34 12.10 -4.89
C LEU A 138 -19.46 11.21 -5.43
N ASP A 139 -20.62 11.74 -5.82
CA ASP A 139 -21.69 10.94 -6.42
C ASP A 139 -21.26 10.31 -7.75
N SER A 140 -20.43 11.01 -8.51
CA SER A 140 -19.93 10.55 -9.81
C SER A 140 -18.60 9.78 -9.74
N ILE A 141 -17.94 9.75 -8.57
CA ILE A 141 -16.62 9.14 -8.40
C ILE A 141 -16.77 7.86 -7.55
N PRO A 142 -16.69 6.68 -8.17
CA PRO A 142 -16.70 5.42 -7.42
C PRO A 142 -15.40 5.21 -6.65
N GLY A 143 -15.35 4.23 -5.75
CA GLY A 143 -14.16 3.86 -4.99
C GLY A 143 -14.27 4.18 -3.51
N THR A 144 -13.14 4.07 -2.81
CA THR A 144 -13.03 4.31 -1.37
C THR A 144 -12.93 5.81 -1.10
N VAL A 145 -13.66 6.28 -0.08
CA VAL A 145 -13.62 7.68 0.36
C VAL A 145 -12.74 7.80 1.59
N PHE A 146 -11.85 8.77 1.59
CA PHE A 146 -11.17 9.20 2.81
C PHE A 146 -11.80 10.49 3.34
N ALA A 147 -11.75 10.67 4.66
CA ALA A 147 -12.11 11.93 5.32
C ALA A 147 -10.98 12.30 6.29
N LEU A 148 -10.36 13.47 6.05
CA LEU A 148 -9.11 13.89 6.69
C LEU A 148 -9.32 14.68 7.99
N GLY A 149 -10.38 14.37 8.74
CA GLY A 149 -10.69 15.05 10.00
C GLY A 149 -11.53 16.31 9.81
N ASP A 150 -11.94 16.88 10.95
CA ASP A 150 -12.90 17.96 11.04
C ASP A 150 -14.14 17.68 10.18
N ASN A 151 -14.70 16.49 10.49
CA ASN A 151 -15.76 15.94 9.66
C ASN A 151 -17.06 16.70 9.83
N ALA A 152 -17.36 17.16 11.06
CA ALA A 152 -18.62 17.80 11.39
C ALA A 152 -18.44 19.00 12.33
N TYR A 153 -18.50 20.21 11.78
CA TYR A 153 -18.41 21.47 12.51
C TYR A 153 -19.68 21.83 13.31
N PRO A 154 -19.56 22.67 14.42
CA PRO A 154 -18.29 23.23 14.86
C PRO A 154 -17.48 22.33 15.81
N ASN A 155 -18.06 21.33 16.45
CA ASN A 155 -17.46 20.66 17.62
C ASN A 155 -17.57 19.13 17.57
N GLY A 156 -17.85 18.54 16.43
CA GLY A 156 -17.93 17.09 16.27
C GLY A 156 -18.98 16.40 17.16
N THR A 157 -20.03 17.11 17.57
CA THR A 157 -21.09 16.53 18.39
C THR A 157 -21.95 15.56 17.57
N GLU A 158 -22.70 14.67 18.22
CA GLU A 158 -23.66 13.79 17.54
C GLU A 158 -24.65 14.59 16.70
N VAL A 159 -25.08 15.76 17.18
CA VAL A 159 -25.96 16.67 16.45
C VAL A 159 -25.28 17.21 15.19
N ASN A 160 -24.00 17.62 15.27
CA ASN A 160 -23.27 18.09 14.09
C ASN A 160 -23.12 16.98 13.05
N TYR A 161 -22.87 15.75 13.46
CA TYR A 161 -22.84 14.62 12.54
C TYR A 161 -24.20 14.34 11.90
N THR A 162 -25.28 14.39 12.70
CA THR A 162 -26.63 14.08 12.22
C THR A 162 -27.19 15.17 11.31
N GLU A 163 -26.97 16.43 11.67
CA GLU A 163 -27.61 17.57 10.97
C GLU A 163 -26.74 18.16 9.85
N CYS A 164 -25.39 18.05 9.94
CA CYS A 164 -24.51 18.70 8.98
C CYS A 164 -23.80 17.67 8.07
N TYR A 165 -23.19 16.62 8.65
CA TYR A 165 -22.44 15.63 7.89
C TYR A 165 -23.37 14.61 7.19
N GLN A 166 -24.35 14.07 7.91
CA GLN A 166 -25.26 13.03 7.38
C GLN A 166 -26.00 13.46 6.11
N PRO A 167 -26.55 14.68 5.99
CA PRO A 167 -27.23 15.13 4.78
C PRO A 167 -26.30 15.35 3.57
N THR A 168 -24.98 15.47 3.81
CA THR A 168 -23.96 15.77 2.81
C THR A 168 -23.11 14.53 2.49
N TRP A 169 -21.99 14.35 3.15
CA TRP A 169 -21.07 13.24 2.96
C TRP A 169 -21.56 11.92 3.58
N GLY A 170 -22.55 11.96 4.46
CA GLY A 170 -23.08 10.78 5.15
C GLY A 170 -23.60 9.68 4.22
N ARG A 171 -24.05 10.03 3.00
CA ARG A 171 -24.48 9.04 2.01
C ARG A 171 -23.36 8.12 1.52
N PHE A 172 -22.10 8.52 1.72
CA PHE A 172 -20.90 7.72 1.39
C PHE A 172 -20.32 6.96 2.57
N LYS A 173 -20.92 7.05 3.77
CA LYS A 173 -20.43 6.45 5.02
C LYS A 173 -19.99 5.00 4.86
N LYS A 174 -20.69 4.18 4.08
CA LYS A 174 -20.36 2.76 3.89
C LYS A 174 -19.02 2.51 3.19
N ARG A 175 -18.51 3.49 2.45
CA ARG A 175 -17.22 3.42 1.76
C ARG A 175 -16.22 4.45 2.26
N THR A 176 -16.51 5.09 3.39
CA THR A 176 -15.66 6.12 3.99
C THR A 176 -14.77 5.51 5.08
N HIS A 177 -13.48 5.81 4.98
CA HIS A 177 -12.47 5.54 6.00
C HIS A 177 -12.00 6.87 6.58
N PRO A 178 -12.52 7.27 7.74
CA PRO A 178 -12.26 8.59 8.31
C PRO A 178 -11.07 8.60 9.25
N VAL A 179 -10.50 9.79 9.46
CA VAL A 179 -9.71 10.13 10.65
C VAL A 179 -10.38 11.29 11.39
N PRO A 180 -10.15 11.48 12.71
CA PRO A 180 -10.70 12.61 13.42
C PRO A 180 -9.79 13.84 13.31
N GLY A 181 -10.39 15.04 13.32
CA GLY A 181 -9.70 16.31 13.45
C GLY A 181 -9.85 16.92 14.84
N ASN A 182 -9.29 18.10 15.06
CA ASN A 182 -9.36 18.78 16.35
C ASN A 182 -10.78 19.23 16.69
N HIS A 183 -11.61 19.65 15.72
CA HIS A 183 -13.01 19.97 15.97
C HIS A 183 -13.84 18.72 16.35
N ASP A 184 -13.47 17.53 15.89
CA ASP A 184 -14.10 16.30 16.37
C ASP A 184 -13.74 16.02 17.84
N TYR A 185 -12.58 16.52 18.32
CA TYR A 185 -12.08 16.42 19.69
C TYR A 185 -12.42 17.61 20.59
N ASP A 186 -13.02 18.70 20.07
CA ASP A 186 -13.60 19.77 20.90
C ASP A 186 -14.64 19.21 21.89
N THR A 187 -15.29 18.12 21.50
CA THR A 187 -16.01 17.26 22.46
C THR A 187 -15.04 16.19 22.98
N PRO A 188 -14.70 16.18 24.30
CA PRO A 188 -13.67 15.29 24.85
C PRO A 188 -13.87 13.81 24.47
N ALA A 189 -12.82 13.15 24.01
CA ALA A 189 -12.81 11.78 23.49
C ALA A 189 -13.64 11.56 22.20
N ALA A 190 -14.00 12.61 21.49
CA ALA A 190 -14.67 12.61 20.19
C ALA A 190 -15.87 11.62 20.09
N PRO A 191 -16.84 11.64 21.05
CA PRO A 191 -17.91 10.64 21.09
C PRO A 191 -18.82 10.71 19.86
N GLY A 192 -19.02 11.88 19.25
CA GLY A 192 -19.81 12.05 18.03
C GLY A 192 -19.13 11.36 16.84
N TYR A 193 -17.83 11.55 16.67
CA TYR A 193 -17.02 10.89 15.64
C TYR A 193 -17.08 9.35 15.77
N PHE A 194 -16.70 8.82 16.91
CA PHE A 194 -16.70 7.37 17.13
C PHE A 194 -18.12 6.76 17.13
N GLY A 195 -19.12 7.49 17.62
CA GLY A 195 -20.50 7.07 17.59
C GLY A 195 -21.07 7.04 16.19
N TYR A 196 -20.74 8.04 15.38
CA TYR A 196 -21.21 8.14 14.01
C TYR A 196 -20.57 7.09 13.11
N PHE A 197 -19.23 7.02 13.02
CA PHE A 197 -18.55 6.12 12.11
C PHE A 197 -18.47 4.67 12.60
N GLY A 198 -18.59 4.45 13.91
CA GLY A 198 -18.53 3.09 14.51
C GLY A 198 -17.22 2.38 14.17
N VAL A 199 -17.31 1.16 13.67
CA VAL A 199 -16.13 0.36 13.34
C VAL A 199 -15.21 0.96 12.26
N ALA A 200 -15.75 1.82 11.41
CA ALA A 200 -14.96 2.50 10.37
C ALA A 200 -13.99 3.56 10.96
N ALA A 201 -14.22 4.01 12.21
CA ALA A 201 -13.34 4.92 12.94
C ALA A 201 -12.13 4.22 13.60
N GLY A 202 -11.98 2.91 13.43
CA GLY A 202 -11.03 2.10 14.20
C GLY A 202 -11.51 1.85 15.64
N GLU A 203 -10.60 1.47 16.51
CA GLU A 203 -10.90 1.25 17.93
C GLU A 203 -11.30 2.56 18.62
N ARG A 204 -12.40 2.51 19.39
CA ARG A 204 -12.93 3.69 20.08
C ARG A 204 -11.91 4.27 21.06
N GLY A 205 -11.65 5.58 20.96
CA GLY A 205 -10.67 6.30 21.77
C GLY A 205 -9.24 6.19 21.23
N VAL A 206 -9.00 5.33 20.25
CA VAL A 206 -7.71 5.14 19.55
C VAL A 206 -7.75 5.86 18.20
N GLY A 207 -8.62 5.44 17.27
CA GLY A 207 -8.91 6.14 16.02
C GLY A 207 -7.78 6.07 14.98
N TYR A 208 -6.78 5.20 15.18
CA TYR A 208 -5.80 4.86 14.14
C TYR A 208 -5.93 3.38 13.76
N TYR A 209 -5.75 3.08 12.48
CA TYR A 209 -5.92 1.75 11.91
C TYR A 209 -5.27 1.68 10.52
N SER A 210 -5.15 0.48 9.97
CA SER A 210 -4.67 0.27 8.61
C SER A 210 -5.53 -0.74 7.85
N TYR A 211 -5.42 -0.73 6.53
CA TYR A 211 -6.08 -1.67 5.64
C TYR A 211 -5.40 -1.69 4.27
N ASP A 212 -5.62 -2.76 3.52
CA ASP A 212 -5.13 -2.86 2.15
C ASP A 212 -6.19 -2.37 1.16
N LEU A 213 -5.79 -1.56 0.20
CA LEU A 213 -6.61 -1.12 -0.93
C LEU A 213 -5.93 -1.54 -2.24
N GLY A 214 -6.30 -2.69 -2.74
CA GLY A 214 -5.59 -3.33 -3.85
C GLY A 214 -4.15 -3.67 -3.48
N ALA A 215 -3.19 -3.11 -4.19
CA ALA A 215 -1.76 -3.33 -3.94
C ALA A 215 -1.15 -2.36 -2.92
N TRP A 216 -1.92 -1.40 -2.42
CA TRP A 216 -1.47 -0.37 -1.49
C TRP A 216 -1.76 -0.74 -0.05
N HIS A 217 -0.82 -0.42 0.85
CA HIS A 217 -1.08 -0.36 2.28
C HIS A 217 -1.52 1.05 2.67
N ILE A 218 -2.69 1.16 3.28
CA ILE A 218 -3.30 2.45 3.64
C ILE A 218 -3.36 2.55 5.16
N ILE A 219 -2.84 3.65 5.70
CA ILE A 219 -2.69 3.88 7.14
C ILE A 219 -3.43 5.15 7.53
N ALA A 220 -4.44 5.01 8.37
CA ALA A 220 -5.18 6.11 8.99
C ALA A 220 -4.61 6.38 10.39
N LEU A 221 -4.18 7.61 10.66
CA LEU A 221 -3.58 8.01 11.94
C LEU A 221 -4.41 9.08 12.63
N ASN A 222 -4.27 9.17 13.94
CA ASN A 222 -4.98 10.16 14.77
C ASN A 222 -4.01 11.21 15.34
N SER A 223 -3.90 12.33 14.64
CA SER A 223 -3.01 13.42 15.05
C SER A 223 -3.50 14.26 16.24
N ASN A 224 -4.59 13.85 16.91
CA ASN A 224 -5.02 14.45 18.19
C ASN A 224 -4.46 13.70 19.41
N LEU A 225 -3.78 12.58 19.20
CA LEU A 225 -3.15 11.80 20.26
C LEU A 225 -1.65 12.11 20.34
N ASP A 226 -0.99 11.56 21.35
CA ASP A 226 0.47 11.65 21.48
C ASP A 226 1.16 10.97 20.29
N MET A 227 1.96 11.75 19.57
CA MET A 227 2.72 11.35 18.38
C MET A 227 4.23 11.31 18.67
N SER A 228 4.64 11.53 19.91
CA SER A 228 6.07 11.54 20.28
C SER A 228 6.76 10.20 20.01
N PRO A 229 8.07 10.19 19.82
CA PRO A 229 8.83 8.95 19.64
C PRO A 229 8.58 7.98 20.80
N GLY A 230 8.21 6.74 20.50
CA GLY A 230 7.86 5.73 21.49
C GLY A 230 6.46 5.87 22.10
N SER A 231 5.60 6.77 21.61
CA SER A 231 4.18 6.79 21.96
C SER A 231 3.46 5.51 21.52
N PRO A 232 2.30 5.18 22.08
CA PRO A 232 1.55 4.00 21.66
C PRO A 232 1.27 3.98 20.15
N GLN A 233 0.89 5.11 19.55
CA GLN A 233 0.59 5.23 18.13
C GLN A 233 1.85 5.06 17.26
N GLU A 234 2.96 5.69 17.64
CA GLU A 234 4.21 5.60 16.86
C GLU A 234 4.77 4.18 16.89
N ARG A 235 4.74 3.49 18.03
CA ARG A 235 5.11 2.07 18.12
C ARG A 235 4.19 1.16 17.29
N TRP A 236 2.87 1.41 17.34
CA TRP A 236 1.91 0.69 16.52
C TRP A 236 2.20 0.88 15.03
N LEU A 237 2.43 2.13 14.59
CA LEU A 237 2.75 2.45 13.20
C LEU A 237 3.99 1.69 12.71
N ARG A 238 5.07 1.65 13.49
CA ARG A 238 6.28 0.89 13.12
C ARG A 238 6.03 -0.60 13.04
N ALA A 239 5.25 -1.14 13.96
CA ALA A 239 4.89 -2.56 13.95
C ALA A 239 4.01 -2.90 12.75
N ASP A 240 3.04 -2.06 12.43
CA ASP A 240 2.14 -2.21 11.29
C ASP A 240 2.89 -2.17 9.95
N LEU A 241 3.75 -1.17 9.74
CA LEU A 241 4.62 -1.06 8.56
C LEU A 241 5.53 -2.29 8.38
N THR A 242 6.03 -2.85 9.48
CA THR A 242 6.86 -4.08 9.45
C THR A 242 6.04 -5.31 9.10
N ALA A 243 4.80 -5.39 9.57
CA ALA A 243 3.92 -6.53 9.35
C ALA A 243 3.30 -6.56 7.94
N HIS A 244 3.20 -5.41 7.28
CA HIS A 244 2.54 -5.25 5.98
C HIS A 244 3.47 -4.65 4.91
N PRO A 245 4.57 -5.33 4.54
CA PRO A 245 5.50 -4.83 3.53
C PRO A 245 4.82 -4.79 2.16
N LYS A 246 4.50 -3.61 1.68
CA LYS A 246 3.97 -3.37 0.32
C LYS A 246 4.92 -2.45 -0.44
N VAL A 247 4.87 -2.55 -1.76
CA VAL A 247 5.64 -1.65 -2.65
C VAL A 247 5.15 -0.21 -2.51
N CYS A 248 3.85 -0.02 -2.27
CA CYS A 248 3.24 1.30 -2.17
C CYS A 248 2.53 1.48 -0.82
N THR A 249 2.83 2.56 -0.13
CA THR A 249 2.23 2.91 1.17
C THR A 249 1.74 4.36 1.18
N LEU A 250 0.51 4.56 1.65
CA LEU A 250 -0.10 5.86 1.84
C LEU A 250 -0.58 5.99 3.29
N ALA A 251 -0.22 7.08 3.95
CA ALA A 251 -0.76 7.42 5.26
C ALA A 251 -1.57 8.72 5.23
N TYR A 252 -2.54 8.87 6.13
CA TYR A 252 -3.30 10.10 6.24
C TYR A 252 -3.73 10.38 7.68
N TRP A 253 -3.78 11.67 8.01
CA TRP A 253 -4.23 12.22 9.29
C TRP A 253 -4.67 13.67 9.12
N HIS A 254 -5.09 14.35 10.20
CA HIS A 254 -5.66 15.69 10.08
C HIS A 254 -4.62 16.82 9.99
N HIS A 255 -3.71 16.95 10.96
CA HIS A 255 -2.79 18.09 11.08
C HIS A 255 -1.61 17.99 10.10
N ALA A 256 -1.49 18.93 9.17
CA ALA A 256 -0.48 18.90 8.10
C ALA A 256 0.95 19.02 8.64
N ARG A 257 1.86 18.14 8.21
CA ARG A 257 3.28 18.24 8.58
C ARG A 257 3.91 19.49 7.99
N PHE A 258 3.58 19.81 6.75
CA PHE A 258 4.05 20.98 6.04
C PHE A 258 2.85 21.73 5.46
N SER A 259 2.82 23.06 5.65
CA SER A 259 1.82 23.92 5.04
C SER A 259 2.31 25.36 4.94
N SER A 260 2.00 26.03 3.83
CA SER A 260 2.16 27.48 3.64
C SER A 260 0.93 28.28 4.09
N GLY A 261 -0.07 27.62 4.69
CA GLY A 261 -1.26 28.28 5.23
C GLY A 261 -0.91 29.23 6.36
N THR A 262 -1.75 30.24 6.59
CA THR A 262 -1.50 31.28 7.61
C THR A 262 -2.33 31.14 8.87
N THR A 263 -3.25 30.18 8.88
CA THR A 263 -4.15 29.99 10.01
C THR A 263 -3.54 29.04 11.04
N HIS A 264 -3.08 27.89 10.60
CA HIS A 264 -2.44 26.87 11.44
C HIS A 264 -0.98 26.63 11.04
N GLY A 265 -0.69 26.62 9.73
CA GLY A 265 0.65 26.37 9.20
C GLY A 265 1.08 24.92 9.30
N SER A 266 2.38 24.73 9.43
CA SER A 266 2.98 23.40 9.57
C SER A 266 2.88 22.91 11.01
N GLU A 267 2.58 21.60 11.21
CA GLU A 267 2.51 20.94 12.52
C GLU A 267 3.76 20.09 12.81
N PRO A 268 4.76 20.66 13.53
CA PRO A 268 5.99 19.92 13.85
C PRO A 268 5.77 18.65 14.69
N GLN A 269 4.71 18.58 15.46
CA GLN A 269 4.40 17.45 16.34
C GLN A 269 4.13 16.16 15.56
N THR A 270 3.75 16.23 14.27
CA THR A 270 3.55 15.08 13.38
C THR A 270 4.85 14.48 12.85
N GLN A 271 6.01 15.14 13.08
CA GLN A 271 7.30 14.72 12.56
C GLN A 271 7.69 13.28 12.94
N PRO A 272 7.43 12.75 14.15
CA PRO A 272 7.80 11.37 14.46
C PRO A 272 7.02 10.33 13.64
N LEU A 273 5.76 10.58 13.32
CA LEU A 273 4.97 9.72 12.43
C LEU A 273 5.53 9.75 11.00
N TRP A 274 5.86 10.96 10.52
CA TRP A 274 6.51 11.11 9.21
C TRP A 274 7.86 10.40 9.14
N GLN A 275 8.66 10.47 10.22
CA GLN A 275 9.95 9.78 10.30
C GLN A 275 9.79 8.26 10.18
N ALA A 276 8.81 7.67 10.89
CA ALA A 276 8.54 6.25 10.81
C ALA A 276 8.11 5.82 9.38
N LEU A 277 7.26 6.62 8.74
CA LEU A 277 6.82 6.40 7.35
C LEU A 277 7.98 6.50 6.36
N TYR A 278 8.82 7.53 6.48
CA TYR A 278 9.98 7.73 5.60
C TYR A 278 11.00 6.59 5.72
N GLU A 279 11.28 6.13 6.93
CA GLU A 279 12.19 4.99 7.17
C GLU A 279 11.66 3.69 6.57
N ALA A 280 10.35 3.54 6.51
CA ALA A 280 9.68 2.38 5.90
C ALA A 280 9.45 2.52 4.38
N GLY A 281 9.80 3.64 3.76
CA GLY A 281 9.63 3.87 2.34
C GLY A 281 8.19 4.17 1.91
N ALA A 282 7.43 4.92 2.72
CA ALA A 282 6.09 5.35 2.34
C ALA A 282 6.14 6.44 1.25
N ASP A 283 5.13 6.46 0.38
CA ASP A 283 5.11 7.28 -0.84
C ASP A 283 4.30 8.56 -0.69
N VAL A 284 3.16 8.51 -0.01
CA VAL A 284 2.16 9.59 0.03
C VAL A 284 1.66 9.83 1.45
N VAL A 285 1.51 11.10 1.79
CA VAL A 285 0.80 11.55 2.98
C VAL A 285 -0.32 12.50 2.57
N LEU A 286 -1.52 12.33 3.16
CA LEU A 286 -2.64 13.24 3.02
C LEU A 286 -2.97 13.87 4.37
N SER A 287 -3.27 15.16 4.37
CA SER A 287 -3.67 15.92 5.56
C SER A 287 -4.74 16.97 5.22
N GLY A 288 -5.39 17.50 6.25
CA GLY A 288 -6.35 18.60 6.21
C GLY A 288 -5.88 19.77 7.07
N HIS A 289 -6.78 20.27 7.94
CA HIS A 289 -6.57 21.27 8.97
C HIS A 289 -6.37 22.71 8.42
N GLU A 290 -5.48 22.91 7.47
CA GLU A 290 -5.45 24.12 6.66
C GLU A 290 -6.50 24.01 5.56
N HIS A 291 -7.49 24.87 5.60
CA HIS A 291 -8.64 24.84 4.68
C HIS A 291 -8.27 25.35 3.29
N ASN A 292 -7.35 24.64 2.65
CA ASN A 292 -6.86 24.92 1.31
C ASN A 292 -6.33 23.63 0.67
N TYR A 293 -5.88 23.73 -0.57
CA TYR A 293 -5.16 22.68 -1.25
C TYR A 293 -3.69 23.09 -1.41
N GLU A 294 -2.77 22.24 -0.96
CA GLU A 294 -1.35 22.42 -1.22
C GLU A 294 -0.69 21.07 -1.51
N ARG A 295 0.17 21.03 -2.53
CA ARG A 295 0.96 19.83 -2.85
C ARG A 295 2.43 20.15 -2.79
N PHE A 296 3.17 19.24 -2.17
CA PHE A 296 4.61 19.35 -1.99
C PHE A 296 5.37 18.40 -2.93
N ALA A 297 6.62 18.76 -3.25
CA ALA A 297 7.59 17.85 -3.83
C ALA A 297 7.95 16.72 -2.85
N LEU A 298 8.56 15.66 -3.35
CA LEU A 298 9.09 14.58 -2.54
C LEU A 298 10.11 15.09 -1.52
N GLN A 299 9.89 14.84 -0.24
CA GLN A 299 10.69 15.45 0.83
C GLN A 299 10.89 14.54 2.03
N THR A 300 11.95 14.83 2.80
CA THR A 300 12.33 14.16 4.04
C THR A 300 11.47 14.62 5.22
N PRO A 301 11.54 13.96 6.40
CA PRO A 301 10.83 14.38 7.62
C PRO A 301 11.16 15.80 8.11
N ASP A 302 12.32 16.33 7.76
CA ASP A 302 12.78 17.68 8.11
C ASP A 302 12.60 18.71 6.95
N GLY A 303 11.85 18.34 5.89
CA GLY A 303 11.45 19.25 4.82
C GLY A 303 12.55 19.54 3.78
N ARG A 304 13.55 18.67 3.65
CA ARG A 304 14.51 18.75 2.55
C ARG A 304 13.98 17.98 1.34
N ALA A 305 14.19 18.50 0.15
CA ALA A 305 13.84 17.81 -1.08
C ALA A 305 14.59 16.45 -1.19
N ASP A 306 13.86 15.39 -1.48
CA ASP A 306 14.42 14.04 -1.68
C ASP A 306 13.68 13.34 -2.83
N PRO A 307 14.09 13.56 -4.08
CA PRO A 307 13.43 12.96 -5.24
C PRO A 307 13.51 11.44 -5.31
N ALA A 308 14.42 10.83 -4.56
CA ALA A 308 14.66 9.38 -4.61
C ALA A 308 13.83 8.59 -3.61
N ARG A 309 13.60 9.13 -2.41
CA ARG A 309 12.96 8.42 -1.29
C ARG A 309 11.97 9.28 -0.49
N GLY A 310 11.77 10.53 -0.90
CA GLY A 310 10.91 11.47 -0.20
C GLY A 310 9.44 11.09 -0.28
N ILE A 311 8.68 11.52 0.71
CA ILE A 311 7.23 11.37 0.75
C ILE A 311 6.57 12.60 0.12
N ARG A 312 5.55 12.40 -0.71
CA ARG A 312 4.73 13.49 -1.25
C ARG A 312 3.58 13.80 -0.31
N GLU A 313 3.48 15.04 0.15
CA GLU A 313 2.31 15.51 0.92
C GLU A 313 1.29 16.22 0.03
N PHE A 314 0.01 15.97 0.35
CA PHE A 314 -1.11 16.76 -0.12
C PHE A 314 -1.89 17.25 1.10
N VAL A 315 -2.00 18.56 1.25
CA VAL A 315 -2.97 19.19 2.15
C VAL A 315 -4.27 19.35 1.36
N VAL A 316 -5.37 18.85 1.89
CA VAL A 316 -6.66 18.80 1.20
C VAL A 316 -7.78 19.15 2.18
N GLY A 317 -7.69 20.33 2.82
CA GLY A 317 -8.73 20.85 3.73
C GLY A 317 -9.86 21.55 2.98
N THR A 318 -10.31 20.96 1.87
CA THR A 318 -11.16 21.60 0.88
C THR A 318 -12.60 21.08 0.88
N GLY A 319 -13.00 20.32 1.89
CA GLY A 319 -14.29 19.63 1.97
C GLY A 319 -15.51 20.51 2.16
N GLY A 320 -15.36 21.76 2.69
CA GLY A 320 -16.48 22.69 2.83
C GLY A 320 -16.53 23.51 4.11
N GLY A 321 -15.63 23.31 5.07
CA GLY A 321 -15.61 23.99 6.37
C GLY A 321 -15.32 25.50 6.33
N GLY A 322 -14.67 25.97 5.29
CA GLY A 322 -14.25 27.35 5.06
C GLY A 322 -13.02 27.37 4.16
N ALA A 323 -12.53 28.53 3.78
CA ALA A 323 -11.29 28.64 3.02
C ALA A 323 -10.30 29.55 3.77
N TYR A 324 -9.04 29.10 3.87
CA TYR A 324 -7.97 29.84 4.50
C TYR A 324 -6.97 30.38 3.48
N ARG A 325 -6.28 31.45 3.86
CA ARG A 325 -5.30 32.12 3.00
C ARG A 325 -3.92 31.50 3.13
N PHE A 326 -3.13 31.65 2.08
CA PHE A 326 -1.73 31.31 2.09
C PHE A 326 -0.84 32.50 2.50
N GLY A 327 0.25 32.16 3.17
CA GLY A 327 1.44 32.99 3.29
C GLY A 327 2.38 32.83 2.08
N PRO A 328 3.62 33.29 2.18
CA PRO A 328 4.67 32.92 1.23
C PRO A 328 4.82 31.38 1.14
N PRO A 329 5.12 30.84 -0.06
CA PRO A 329 5.35 29.40 -0.17
C PRO A 329 6.56 28.98 0.67
N ILE A 330 6.39 27.91 1.46
CA ILE A 330 7.51 27.27 2.13
C ILE A 330 8.27 26.35 1.16
N ALA A 331 9.43 25.86 1.60
CA ALA A 331 10.24 24.95 0.79
C ALA A 331 9.42 23.74 0.30
N ASN A 332 9.67 23.33 -0.94
CA ASN A 332 9.04 22.20 -1.64
C ASN A 332 7.54 22.38 -1.96
N SER A 333 6.89 23.48 -1.62
CA SER A 333 5.53 23.77 -2.08
C SER A 333 5.52 23.94 -3.61
N GLU A 334 4.80 23.05 -4.32
CA GLU A 334 4.76 23.04 -5.79
C GLU A 334 3.52 23.74 -6.37
N THR A 335 2.36 23.56 -5.72
CA THR A 335 1.11 24.16 -6.18
C THR A 335 0.14 24.39 -5.03
N ARG A 336 -0.74 25.39 -5.16
CA ARG A 336 -1.64 25.84 -4.10
C ARG A 336 -2.93 26.39 -4.68
N GLY A 337 -4.06 26.07 -4.03
CA GLY A 337 -5.39 26.55 -4.38
C GLY A 337 -6.28 26.72 -3.16
N THR A 338 -7.26 27.61 -3.23
CA THR A 338 -8.23 27.87 -2.15
C THR A 338 -9.65 27.41 -2.50
N ASP A 339 -9.81 26.72 -3.61
CA ASP A 339 -11.09 26.23 -4.09
C ASP A 339 -11.56 25.05 -3.26
N TYR A 340 -12.85 24.93 -3.07
CA TYR A 340 -13.46 23.73 -2.54
C TYR A 340 -13.40 22.61 -3.59
N GLY A 341 -13.20 21.39 -3.15
CA GLY A 341 -13.07 20.26 -4.05
C GLY A 341 -12.65 18.97 -3.33
N VAL A 342 -12.35 17.96 -4.11
CA VAL A 342 -11.85 16.68 -3.63
C VAL A 342 -10.58 16.28 -4.36
N LEU A 343 -9.66 15.65 -3.65
CA LEU A 343 -8.52 14.98 -4.24
C LEU A 343 -8.91 13.55 -4.62
N LYS A 344 -8.74 13.20 -5.88
CA LYS A 344 -8.88 11.83 -6.39
C LYS A 344 -7.51 11.24 -6.68
N LEU A 345 -7.21 10.12 -6.04
CA LEU A 345 -6.06 9.28 -6.36
C LEU A 345 -6.51 8.05 -7.14
N THR A 346 -5.76 7.69 -8.17
CA THR A 346 -5.88 6.40 -8.86
C THR A 346 -4.63 5.61 -8.55
N LEU A 347 -4.77 4.58 -7.71
CA LEU A 347 -3.70 3.77 -7.15
C LEU A 347 -3.52 2.53 -8.01
N THR A 348 -2.31 2.32 -8.54
CA THR A 348 -1.92 1.12 -9.29
C THR A 348 -0.89 0.32 -8.47
N PRO A 349 -0.50 -0.90 -8.86
CA PRO A 349 0.46 -1.70 -8.08
C PRO A 349 1.82 -1.06 -7.81
N GLN A 350 2.25 -0.07 -8.59
CA GLN A 350 3.60 0.52 -8.50
C GLN A 350 3.60 2.04 -8.71
N SER A 351 2.42 2.68 -8.76
CA SER A 351 2.32 4.10 -9.02
C SER A 351 0.97 4.66 -8.58
N TYR A 352 0.89 5.99 -8.55
CA TYR A 352 -0.35 6.71 -8.31
C TYR A 352 -0.50 7.88 -9.29
N ARG A 353 -1.75 8.25 -9.55
CA ARG A 353 -2.11 9.49 -10.25
C ARG A 353 -3.01 10.29 -9.34
N TRP A 354 -2.84 11.61 -9.33
CA TRP A 354 -3.70 12.52 -8.60
C TRP A 354 -4.43 13.45 -9.55
N GLN A 355 -5.60 13.89 -9.09
CA GLN A 355 -6.40 14.93 -9.72
C GLN A 355 -7.17 15.65 -8.62
N PHE A 356 -6.92 16.95 -8.45
CA PHE A 356 -7.81 17.80 -7.68
C PHE A 356 -9.00 18.19 -8.56
N ILE A 357 -10.20 17.90 -8.08
CA ILE A 357 -11.46 18.15 -8.77
C ILE A 357 -12.20 19.22 -7.98
N PRO A 358 -12.23 20.48 -8.47
CA PRO A 358 -12.92 21.56 -7.81
C PRO A 358 -14.46 21.40 -7.92
N VAL A 359 -15.17 22.09 -7.05
CA VAL A 359 -16.61 22.32 -7.25
C VAL A 359 -16.87 23.03 -8.58
N PRO A 360 -18.11 23.01 -9.12
CA PRO A 360 -18.42 23.69 -10.38
C PRO A 360 -18.03 25.18 -10.38
N GLU A 361 -17.72 25.72 -11.56
CA GLU A 361 -17.25 27.11 -11.75
C GLU A 361 -18.26 28.13 -11.20
N GLU A 362 -19.55 27.90 -11.35
CA GLU A 362 -20.61 28.73 -10.78
C GLU A 362 -20.60 28.79 -9.24
N MET A 363 -19.87 27.88 -8.60
CA MET A 363 -19.61 27.85 -7.15
C MET A 363 -18.18 28.30 -6.81
N GLY A 364 -17.43 28.85 -7.77
CA GLY A 364 -16.08 29.42 -7.61
C GLY A 364 -14.95 28.43 -7.84
N GLY A 365 -15.21 27.24 -8.36
CA GLY A 365 -14.19 26.25 -8.62
C GLY A 365 -13.50 26.46 -9.97
N THR A 366 -12.24 26.88 -9.95
CA THR A 366 -11.42 27.12 -11.15
C THR A 366 -10.04 26.48 -11.09
N PHE A 367 -9.57 26.20 -9.88
CA PHE A 367 -8.25 25.62 -9.65
C PHE A 367 -8.25 24.11 -9.94
N THR A 368 -7.24 23.65 -10.64
CA THR A 368 -7.00 22.22 -10.89
C THR A 368 -5.54 21.87 -10.67
N ASP A 369 -5.29 20.67 -10.20
CA ASP A 369 -3.95 20.07 -10.15
C ASP A 369 -4.02 18.61 -10.54
N SER A 370 -3.04 18.13 -11.30
CA SER A 370 -2.98 16.71 -11.67
C SER A 370 -1.54 16.27 -11.96
N GLY A 371 -1.29 14.98 -11.80
CA GLY A 371 0.01 14.40 -12.09
C GLY A 371 0.08 12.93 -11.73
N SER A 372 1.31 12.42 -11.64
CA SER A 372 1.58 11.03 -11.26
C SER A 372 2.90 10.89 -10.51
N GLY A 373 3.02 9.84 -9.71
CA GLY A 373 4.25 9.42 -9.04
C GLY A 373 4.40 7.90 -9.09
N ALA A 374 5.62 7.42 -9.11
CA ALA A 374 5.94 6.01 -8.88
C ALA A 374 6.09 5.76 -7.38
N CYS A 375 5.81 4.54 -6.96
CA CYS A 375 6.21 4.06 -5.63
C CYS A 375 7.71 3.70 -5.62
N HIS A 376 8.36 3.71 -4.45
CA HIS A 376 9.80 3.48 -4.33
C HIS A 376 10.15 2.48 -3.22
#